data_22cf8281df97de152d98f2241955dd45
#
_entry.id   22cf8281df97de152d98f2241955dd45
#
_cell.length_a   1.000
_cell.length_b   1.000
_cell.length_c   1.000
_cell.angle_alpha   90.00
_cell.angle_beta   90.00
_cell.angle_gamma   90.00
#
_symmetry.space_group_name_H-M   'P 1'
#
loop_
_entity.id
_entity.type
_entity.pdbx_description
1 polymer ?
#
loop_
_entity_poly.entity_id
_entity_poly.type
_entity_poly.pdbx_seq_one_letter_code
_entity_poly.pdbx_strand_id
1 'polypeptide(L)'
;MTPIRHGLRANAQQFAVLVGLTALVGALVGLERSVLPLVGKEDFGLRSSSAILAFVVAFGAAKALTNLAAGDLAERIGRKRLLVIGWLVALPVPLLIGLAPSWWYIVGANLLLGVNQGLAWSMTVVMKIDLAGPGAAAWRSG
;
A
#
# COMPACT_ATOMS: atom_id res chain seq x y z
N MET A 1 -27.04 -15.04 9.58
CA MET A 1 -25.63 -14.61 9.74
C MET A 1 -24.81 -15.85 10.06
N THR A 2 -23.98 -16.31 9.15
CA THR A 2 -23.07 -17.43 9.41
C THR A 2 -22.01 -16.97 10.42
N PRO A 3 -21.77 -17.73 11.50
CA PRO A 3 -20.78 -17.35 12.49
C PRO A 3 -19.39 -17.27 11.84
N ILE A 4 -18.67 -16.18 12.12
CA ILE A 4 -17.31 -15.99 11.62
C ILE A 4 -16.45 -17.06 12.30
N ARG A 5 -15.94 -18.02 11.52
CA ARG A 5 -14.99 -19.02 12.01
C ARG A 5 -13.61 -18.35 12.16
N HIS A 6 -13.20 -18.15 13.40
CA HIS A 6 -11.86 -17.64 13.71
C HIS A 6 -10.84 -18.79 13.63
N GLY A 7 -9.62 -18.47 13.22
CA GLY A 7 -8.49 -19.37 13.17
C GLY A 7 -7.87 -19.51 11.77
N LEU A 8 -6.54 -19.60 11.73
CA LEU A 8 -5.76 -19.66 10.49
C LEU A 8 -6.14 -20.87 9.61
N ARG A 9 -6.41 -22.03 10.21
CA ARG A 9 -6.80 -23.23 9.44
C ARG A 9 -8.16 -23.08 8.78
N ALA A 10 -9.13 -22.45 9.45
CA ALA A 10 -10.47 -22.23 8.90
C ALA A 10 -10.49 -21.19 7.77
N ASN A 11 -9.53 -20.27 7.75
CA ASN A 11 -9.44 -19.15 6.82
C ASN A 11 -8.14 -19.18 5.98
N ALA A 12 -7.49 -20.34 5.86
CA ALA A 12 -6.17 -20.47 5.26
C ALA A 12 -6.11 -19.92 3.82
N GLN A 13 -7.15 -20.17 3.02
CA GLN A 13 -7.20 -19.67 1.65
C GLN A 13 -7.28 -18.14 1.60
N GLN A 14 -8.13 -17.52 2.39
CA GLN A 14 -8.26 -16.06 2.45
C GLN A 14 -6.99 -15.41 2.99
N PHE A 15 -6.39 -16.02 4.00
CA PHE A 15 -5.13 -15.57 4.57
C PHE A 15 -3.99 -15.67 3.54
N ALA A 16 -3.89 -16.78 2.81
CA ALA A 16 -2.88 -16.97 1.75
C ALA A 16 -3.03 -15.94 0.62
N VAL A 17 -4.26 -15.63 0.19
CA VAL A 17 -4.52 -14.58 -0.80
C VAL A 17 -4.05 -13.20 -0.30
N LEU A 18 -4.35 -12.85 0.95
CA LEU A 18 -3.92 -11.59 1.55
C LEU A 18 -2.38 -11.50 1.68
N VAL A 19 -1.73 -12.61 2.02
CA VAL A 19 -0.25 -12.68 2.07
C VAL A 19 0.33 -12.55 0.67
N GLY A 20 -0.22 -13.26 -0.31
CA GLY A 20 0.21 -13.18 -1.71
C GLY A 20 0.08 -11.78 -2.29
N LEU A 21 -1.05 -11.10 -2.07
CA LEU A 21 -1.24 -9.70 -2.46
C LEU A 21 -0.22 -8.77 -1.78
N THR A 22 0.03 -8.98 -0.50
CA THR A 22 1.02 -8.20 0.24
C THR A 22 2.43 -8.38 -0.34
N ALA A 23 2.81 -9.62 -0.65
CA ALA A 23 4.12 -9.93 -1.24
C ALA A 23 4.25 -9.33 -2.64
N LEU A 24 3.22 -9.43 -3.48
CA LEU A 24 3.20 -8.86 -4.83
C LEU A 24 3.37 -7.33 -4.78
N VAL A 25 2.59 -6.65 -3.93
CA VAL A 25 2.69 -5.20 -3.78
C VAL A 25 4.06 -4.79 -3.25
N GLY A 26 4.60 -5.53 -2.28
CA GLY A 26 5.96 -5.29 -1.78
C GLY A 26 7.03 -5.43 -2.85
N ALA A 27 6.93 -6.46 -3.71
CA ALA A 27 7.83 -6.66 -4.83
C ALA A 27 7.75 -5.53 -5.87
N LEU A 28 6.53 -5.08 -6.22
CA LEU A 28 6.32 -3.96 -7.14
C LEU A 28 6.91 -2.65 -6.61
N VAL A 29 6.68 -2.33 -5.33
CA VAL A 29 7.27 -1.15 -4.69
C VAL A 29 8.80 -1.26 -4.63
N GLY A 30 9.33 -2.45 -4.34
CA GLY A 30 10.78 -2.69 -4.36
C GLY A 30 11.41 -2.49 -5.74
N LEU A 31 10.76 -3.01 -6.78
CA LEU A 31 11.18 -2.84 -8.18
C LEU A 31 11.18 -1.34 -8.56
N GLU A 32 10.10 -0.64 -8.27
CA GLU A 32 9.97 0.78 -8.55
C GLU A 32 11.10 1.59 -7.89
N ARG A 33 11.42 1.29 -6.63
CA ARG A 33 12.50 1.96 -5.91
C ARG A 33 13.90 1.68 -6.46
N SER A 34 14.08 0.57 -7.14
CA SER A 34 15.33 0.23 -7.79
C SER A 34 15.44 0.87 -9.18
N VAL A 35 14.34 0.94 -9.92
CA VAL A 35 14.34 1.38 -11.33
C VAL A 35 14.17 2.89 -11.47
N LEU A 36 13.26 3.52 -10.71
CA LEU A 36 12.98 4.96 -10.89
C LEU A 36 14.18 5.89 -10.69
N PRO A 37 15.14 5.63 -9.77
CA PRO A 37 16.34 6.46 -9.71
C PRO A 37 17.20 6.41 -10.98
N LEU A 38 17.23 5.29 -11.68
CA LEU A 38 17.91 5.15 -12.97
C LEU A 38 17.18 5.94 -14.05
N VAL A 39 15.87 5.76 -14.16
CA VAL A 39 14.99 6.53 -15.06
C VAL A 39 15.17 8.03 -14.84
N GLY A 40 15.20 8.48 -13.58
CA GLY A 40 15.42 9.89 -13.25
C GLY A 40 16.74 10.43 -13.79
N LYS A 41 17.81 9.63 -13.75
CA LYS A 41 19.11 10.02 -14.27
C LYS A 41 19.20 9.93 -15.79
N GLU A 42 18.74 8.83 -16.38
CA GLU A 42 18.95 8.49 -17.78
C GLU A 42 17.93 9.18 -18.69
N ASP A 43 16.65 9.10 -18.34
CA ASP A 43 15.57 9.61 -19.19
C ASP A 43 15.24 11.09 -18.91
N PHE A 44 15.34 11.51 -17.63
CA PHE A 44 15.04 12.90 -17.24
C PHE A 44 16.28 13.77 -16.99
N GLY A 45 17.49 13.21 -17.10
CA GLY A 45 18.75 13.94 -16.96
C GLY A 45 18.98 14.56 -15.58
N LEU A 46 18.36 14.04 -14.53
CA LEU A 46 18.45 14.58 -13.20
C LEU A 46 19.83 14.31 -12.59
N ARG A 47 20.48 15.38 -12.11
CA ARG A 47 21.79 15.32 -11.45
C ARG A 47 21.70 15.40 -9.93
N SER A 48 20.63 16.00 -9.41
CA SER A 48 20.43 16.17 -7.97
C SER A 48 19.84 14.91 -7.34
N SER A 49 20.52 14.34 -6.36
CA SER A 49 20.02 13.18 -5.61
C SER A 49 18.71 13.50 -4.87
N SER A 50 18.55 14.71 -4.35
CA SER A 50 17.29 15.13 -3.70
C SER A 50 16.12 15.19 -4.68
N ALA A 51 16.34 15.67 -5.91
CA ALA A 51 15.31 15.67 -6.95
C ALA A 51 14.95 14.23 -7.35
N ILE A 52 15.94 13.36 -7.52
CA ILE A 52 15.72 11.94 -7.84
C ILE A 52 14.91 11.25 -6.75
N LEU A 53 15.22 11.49 -5.48
CA LEU A 53 14.56 10.85 -4.34
C LEU A 53 13.24 11.50 -3.93
N ALA A 54 12.81 12.58 -4.57
CA ALA A 54 11.58 13.30 -4.26
C ALA A 54 10.33 12.37 -4.30
N PHE A 55 10.30 11.38 -5.21
CA PHE A 55 9.21 10.40 -5.28
C PHE A 55 9.11 9.53 -4.02
N VAL A 56 10.26 9.19 -3.41
CA VAL A 56 10.29 8.40 -2.15
C VAL A 56 9.70 9.21 -1.00
N VAL A 57 10.08 10.49 -0.92
CA VAL A 57 9.55 11.41 0.10
C VAL A 57 8.06 11.63 -0.08
N ALA A 58 7.60 11.86 -1.32
CA ALA A 58 6.19 12.02 -1.67
C ALA A 58 5.36 10.79 -1.26
N PHE A 59 5.84 9.59 -1.62
CA PHE A 59 5.24 8.33 -1.21
C PHE A 59 5.16 8.19 0.31
N GLY A 60 6.28 8.40 1.01
CA GLY A 60 6.36 8.24 2.47
C GLY A 60 5.45 9.20 3.21
N ALA A 61 5.43 10.47 2.81
CA ALA A 61 4.56 11.49 3.40
C ALA A 61 3.07 11.16 3.19
N ALA A 62 2.68 10.84 1.96
CA ALA A 62 1.31 10.46 1.63
C ALA A 62 0.87 9.21 2.41
N LYS A 63 1.73 8.19 2.47
CA LYS A 63 1.46 6.96 3.23
C LYS A 63 1.30 7.23 4.73
N ALA A 64 2.18 8.03 5.33
CA ALA A 64 2.11 8.36 6.75
C ALA A 64 0.80 9.08 7.10
N LEU A 65 0.45 10.15 6.35
CA LEU A 65 -0.78 10.90 6.55
C LEU A 65 -2.03 10.02 6.38
N THR A 66 -2.03 9.19 5.34
CA THR A 66 -3.16 8.31 5.06
C THR A 66 -3.30 7.22 6.12
N ASN A 67 -2.20 6.65 6.63
CA ASN A 67 -2.23 5.70 7.73
C ASN A 67 -2.86 6.28 9.00
N LEU A 68 -2.56 7.54 9.32
CA LEU A 68 -3.18 8.22 10.47
C LEU A 68 -4.70 8.33 10.32
N ALA A 69 -5.19 8.60 9.10
CA ALA A 69 -6.61 8.73 8.82
C ALA A 69 -7.32 7.37 8.61
N ALA A 70 -6.59 6.31 8.28
CA ALA A 70 -7.19 5.04 7.85
C ALA A 70 -8.07 4.38 8.91
N GLY A 71 -7.73 4.52 10.20
CA GLY A 71 -8.52 3.98 11.31
C GLY A 71 -9.91 4.62 11.37
N ASP A 72 -9.97 5.95 11.47
CA ASP A 72 -11.20 6.72 11.51
C ASP A 72 -12.05 6.55 10.24
N LEU A 73 -11.42 6.54 9.07
CA LEU A 73 -12.11 6.25 7.82
C LEU A 73 -12.72 4.84 7.79
N ALA A 74 -12.00 3.84 8.30
CA ALA A 74 -12.50 2.47 8.36
C ALA A 74 -13.74 2.32 9.24
N GLU A 75 -13.82 3.08 10.33
CA GLU A 75 -15.01 3.13 11.21
C GLU A 75 -16.20 3.79 10.51
N ARG A 76 -15.97 4.86 9.74
CA ARG A 76 -17.03 5.62 9.06
C ARG A 76 -17.60 4.93 7.83
N ILE A 77 -16.76 4.44 6.95
CA ILE A 77 -17.19 3.92 5.63
C ILE A 77 -17.07 2.39 5.50
N GLY A 78 -16.45 1.74 6.46
CA GLY A 78 -16.23 0.30 6.51
C GLY A 78 -14.95 -0.15 5.82
N ARG A 79 -14.31 -1.18 6.38
CA ARG A 79 -12.98 -1.71 5.97
C ARG A 79 -12.95 -2.16 4.50
N LYS A 80 -14.00 -2.87 4.03
CA LYS A 80 -14.08 -3.36 2.65
C LYS A 80 -14.12 -2.22 1.64
N ARG A 81 -14.93 -1.20 1.89
CA ARG A 81 -15.03 -0.03 1.01
C ARG A 81 -13.72 0.73 0.96
N LEU A 82 -13.09 0.92 2.12
CA LEU A 82 -11.81 1.61 2.22
C LEU A 82 -10.70 0.87 1.45
N LEU A 83 -10.66 -0.47 1.53
CA LEU A 83 -9.75 -1.30 0.74
C LEU A 83 -9.97 -1.09 -0.76
N VAL A 84 -11.22 -1.13 -1.22
CA VAL A 84 -11.56 -0.92 -2.64
C VAL A 84 -11.15 0.49 -3.10
N ILE A 85 -11.44 1.52 -2.31
CA ILE A 85 -11.02 2.91 -2.61
C ILE A 85 -9.50 2.98 -2.74
N GLY A 86 -8.77 2.36 -1.81
CA GLY A 86 -7.30 2.29 -1.88
C GLY A 86 -6.81 1.71 -3.21
N TRP A 87 -7.40 0.62 -3.68
CA TRP A 87 -7.04 0.01 -4.97
C TRP A 87 -7.44 0.87 -6.18
N LEU A 88 -8.60 1.53 -6.14
CA LEU A 88 -9.02 2.46 -7.20
C LEU A 88 -8.05 3.64 -7.36
N VAL A 89 -7.53 4.16 -6.25
CA VAL A 89 -6.51 5.22 -6.26
C VAL A 89 -5.20 4.76 -6.92
N ALA A 90 -4.88 3.47 -6.86
CA ALA A 90 -3.68 2.92 -7.48
C ALA A 90 -3.81 2.71 -9.01
N LEU A 91 -5.02 2.60 -9.55
CA LEU A 91 -5.23 2.29 -10.97
C LEU A 91 -4.52 3.23 -11.94
N PRO A 92 -4.52 4.57 -11.76
CA PRO A 92 -3.83 5.47 -12.68
C PRO A 92 -2.30 5.46 -12.53
N VAL A 93 -1.75 4.90 -11.45
CA VAL A 93 -0.30 4.98 -11.15
C VAL A 93 0.58 4.41 -12.27
N PRO A 94 0.35 3.20 -12.81
CA PRO A 94 1.17 2.67 -13.90
C PRO A 94 1.12 3.52 -15.16
N LEU A 95 -0.04 4.10 -15.48
CA LEU A 95 -0.20 4.99 -16.63
C LEU A 95 0.54 6.31 -16.43
N LEU A 96 0.44 6.89 -15.24
CA LEU A 96 1.16 8.13 -14.90
C LEU A 96 2.67 7.95 -14.97
N ILE A 97 3.19 6.80 -14.56
CA ILE A 97 4.62 6.49 -14.63
C ILE A 97 5.03 6.20 -16.08
N GLY A 98 4.28 5.34 -16.79
CA GLY A 98 4.62 4.91 -18.15
C GLY A 98 4.49 6.01 -19.22
N LEU A 99 3.63 6.99 -19.00
CA LEU A 99 3.38 8.11 -19.90
C LEU A 99 3.91 9.46 -19.36
N ALA A 100 4.78 9.41 -18.34
CA ALA A 100 5.26 10.59 -17.64
C ALA A 100 6.03 11.56 -18.59
N PRO A 101 5.51 12.75 -18.90
CA PRO A 101 6.23 13.75 -19.71
C PRO A 101 7.30 14.49 -18.90
N SER A 102 7.27 14.37 -17.57
CA SER A 102 8.25 14.99 -16.68
C SER A 102 8.37 14.20 -15.36
N TRP A 103 9.47 14.40 -14.65
CA TRP A 103 9.73 13.77 -13.34
C TRP A 103 8.63 14.03 -12.30
N TRP A 104 7.99 15.19 -12.36
CA TRP A 104 6.91 15.52 -11.41
C TRP A 104 5.66 14.66 -11.56
N TYR A 105 5.41 14.09 -12.74
CA TYR A 105 4.35 13.10 -12.92
C TYR A 105 4.66 11.81 -12.15
N ILE A 106 5.94 11.39 -12.12
CA ILE A 106 6.39 10.24 -11.33
C ILE A 106 6.27 10.52 -9.84
N VAL A 107 6.64 11.73 -9.39
CA VAL A 107 6.44 12.17 -8.00
C VAL A 107 4.96 12.16 -7.63
N GLY A 108 4.09 12.70 -8.49
CA GLY A 108 2.62 12.69 -8.31
C GLY A 108 2.04 11.27 -8.28
N ALA A 109 2.49 10.38 -9.16
CA ALA A 109 2.10 8.96 -9.15
C ALA A 109 2.47 8.29 -7.82
N ASN A 110 3.64 8.62 -7.27
CA ASN A 110 4.08 8.10 -5.98
C ASN A 110 3.31 8.68 -4.78
N LEU A 111 2.77 9.90 -4.87
CA LEU A 111 1.77 10.38 -3.89
C LEU A 111 0.53 9.48 -3.87
N LEU A 112 -0.04 9.19 -5.05
CA LEU A 112 -1.20 8.29 -5.16
C LEU A 112 -0.88 6.88 -4.66
N LEU A 113 0.30 6.36 -4.98
CA LEU A 113 0.76 5.06 -4.49
C LEU A 113 0.90 5.07 -2.96
N GLY A 114 1.38 6.16 -2.37
CA GLY A 114 1.43 6.37 -0.92
C GLY A 114 0.04 6.32 -0.28
N VAL A 115 -0.94 6.99 -0.87
CA VAL A 115 -2.34 6.94 -0.43
C VAL A 115 -2.90 5.53 -0.52
N ASN A 116 -2.71 4.86 -1.66
CA ASN A 116 -3.10 3.45 -1.83
C ASN A 116 -2.51 2.57 -0.72
N GLN A 117 -1.20 2.68 -0.49
CA GLN A 117 -0.50 1.91 0.52
C GLN A 117 -1.00 2.22 1.94
N GLY A 118 -1.30 3.48 2.24
CA GLY A 118 -1.88 3.88 3.52
C GLY A 118 -3.24 3.26 3.76
N LEU A 119 -4.12 3.24 2.77
CA LEU A 119 -5.46 2.67 2.87
C LEU A 119 -5.46 1.14 2.80
N ALA A 120 -4.93 0.60 1.70
CA ALA A 120 -5.03 -0.83 1.40
C ALA A 120 -4.17 -1.68 2.33
N TRP A 121 -2.95 -1.24 2.64
CA TRP A 121 -2.05 -1.97 3.54
C TRP A 121 -2.60 -2.05 4.95
N SER A 122 -3.04 -0.91 5.51
CA SER A 122 -3.62 -0.87 6.85
C SER A 122 -4.83 -1.79 6.97
N MET A 123 -5.73 -1.76 5.99
CA MET A 123 -6.91 -2.63 5.98
C MET A 123 -6.54 -4.11 5.81
N THR A 124 -5.55 -4.43 4.98
CA THR A 124 -5.06 -5.80 4.80
C THR A 124 -4.46 -6.36 6.08
N VAL A 125 -3.71 -5.56 6.84
CA VAL A 125 -3.15 -5.96 8.14
C VAL A 125 -4.26 -6.21 9.15
N VAL A 126 -5.20 -5.29 9.29
CA VAL A 126 -6.34 -5.44 10.21
C VAL A 126 -7.16 -6.69 9.87
N MET A 127 -7.46 -6.92 8.59
CA MET A 127 -8.20 -8.12 8.17
C MET A 127 -7.45 -9.42 8.46
N LYS A 128 -6.12 -9.44 8.34
CA LYS A 128 -5.31 -10.63 8.72
C LYS A 128 -5.40 -10.91 10.22
N ILE A 129 -5.36 -9.87 11.05
CA ILE A 129 -5.50 -10.00 12.51
C ILE A 129 -6.88 -10.53 12.86
N ASP A 130 -7.94 -10.03 12.25
CA ASP A 130 -9.31 -10.49 12.46
C ASP A 130 -9.46 -11.98 12.07
N LEU A 131 -8.88 -12.41 10.95
CA LEU A 131 -8.92 -13.79 10.49
C LEU A 131 -8.14 -14.75 11.42
N ALA A 132 -7.04 -14.27 12.00
CA ALA A 132 -6.24 -15.04 12.93
C ALA A 132 -6.97 -15.28 14.27
N GLY A 133 -7.87 -14.36 14.68
CA GLY A 133 -8.68 -14.44 15.88
C GLY A 133 -7.97 -14.05 17.17
N PRO A 134 -8.71 -14.02 18.32
CA PRO A 134 -8.19 -13.51 19.59
C PRO A 134 -6.97 -14.29 20.14
N GLY A 135 -6.80 -15.57 19.76
CA GLY A 135 -5.66 -16.40 20.18
C GLY A 135 -4.30 -15.92 19.63
N ALA A 136 -4.29 -15.17 18.52
CA ALA A 136 -3.06 -14.60 17.97
C ALA A 136 -2.58 -13.36 18.74
N ALA A 137 -3.43 -12.75 19.54
CA ALA A 137 -3.10 -11.60 20.38
C ALA A 137 -2.60 -12.01 21.80
N ALA A 138 -2.86 -13.23 22.21
CA ALA A 138 -2.63 -13.69 23.59
C ALA A 138 -1.14 -13.84 23.98
N TRP A 139 -0.22 -13.95 23.03
CA TRP A 139 1.21 -14.03 23.34
C TRP A 139 1.92 -12.67 23.47
N ARG A 140 1.15 -11.57 23.47
CA ARG A 140 1.64 -10.24 23.81
C ARG A 140 1.67 -9.94 25.31
N SER A 141 1.09 -10.81 26.13
CA SER A 141 0.91 -10.61 27.58
C SER A 141 1.69 -11.61 28.46
N GLY A 142 2.71 -12.25 27.90
CA GLY A 142 3.65 -13.10 28.65
C GLY A 142 5.03 -12.50 28.73
#